data_20f33174e4b9577c18fa3bbf4d7e4dfe
#
_entry.id   20f33174e4b9577c18fa3bbf4d7e4dfe
#
_cell.length_a   1.000
_cell.length_b   1.000
_cell.length_c   1.000
_cell.angle_alpha   90.00
_cell.angle_beta   90.00
_cell.angle_gamma   90.00
#
_symmetry.space_group_name_H-M   'P 1'
#
loop_
_entity.id
_entity.type
_entity.pdbx_description
1 polymer ?
#
loop_
_entity_poly.entity_id
_entity_poly.type
_entity_poly.pdbx_seq_one_letter_code
_entity_poly.pdbx_strand_id
1 'polypeptide(L)'
;MISIIIPAYNEEKRLPEALNRTLIYLKKRKLKNEIIIVADKSKDRTLEVVKDYSKRCKNIRYIYNPKKQGKGYAIKKGILASKGSLVLFTDADTSTPITELDKFIPAIKNCDIVIGSREHKDSIVKEKLISRVILGNLGNILLRLLLIRKIKDTQCGFKLFKGNIARNLFSLSRINGFGFDFEVIFLAQKSGYKIKEMPVNWTYCEGTKVTWQSHFVTLRELFEIKLNQLLGKYGL
;
A
#
# COMPACT_ATOMS: atom_id res chain seq x y z
N MET A 1 -3.03 -0.80 19.05
CA MET A 1 -1.86 -1.42 18.39
C MET A 1 -1.95 -1.14 16.89
N ILE A 2 -0.82 -0.80 16.25
CA ILE A 2 -0.74 -0.63 14.80
C ILE A 2 0.01 -1.81 14.17
N SER A 3 -0.51 -2.35 13.06
CA SER A 3 0.20 -3.29 12.19
C SER A 3 0.72 -2.56 10.98
N ILE A 4 2.01 -2.70 10.67
CA ILE A 4 2.63 -2.11 9.48
C ILE A 4 2.96 -3.23 8.51
N ILE A 5 2.42 -3.15 7.30
CA ILE A 5 2.59 -4.15 6.25
C ILE A 5 3.54 -3.61 5.19
N ILE A 6 4.62 -4.33 4.93
CA ILE A 6 5.65 -3.94 3.97
C ILE A 6 5.84 -5.09 2.96
N PRO A 7 5.39 -4.92 1.71
CA PRO A 7 5.70 -5.87 0.65
C PRO A 7 7.16 -5.72 0.22
N ALA A 8 7.88 -6.82 0.03
CA ALA A 8 9.29 -6.82 -0.34
C ALA A 8 9.57 -7.77 -1.51
N TYR A 9 10.07 -7.21 -2.61
CA TYR A 9 10.52 -7.95 -3.80
C TYR A 9 11.72 -7.25 -4.43
N ASN A 10 12.92 -7.84 -4.35
CA ASN A 10 14.19 -7.25 -4.77
C ASN A 10 14.43 -5.89 -4.07
N GLU A 11 14.43 -5.90 -2.74
CA GLU A 11 14.54 -4.72 -1.88
C GLU A 11 15.75 -4.77 -0.93
N GLU A 12 16.76 -5.60 -1.21
CA GLU A 12 17.92 -5.79 -0.32
C GLU A 12 18.59 -4.48 0.11
N LYS A 13 18.61 -3.47 -0.79
CA LYS A 13 19.28 -2.18 -0.54
C LYS A 13 18.39 -1.18 0.21
N ARG A 14 17.07 -1.18 -0.03
CA ARG A 14 16.14 -0.17 0.48
C ARG A 14 15.44 -0.60 1.77
N LEU A 15 15.14 -1.90 1.90
CA LEU A 15 14.42 -2.45 3.04
C LEU A 15 15.10 -2.18 4.40
N PRO A 16 16.44 -2.29 4.55
CA PRO A 16 17.10 -1.99 5.82
C PRO A 16 16.85 -0.57 6.29
N GLU A 17 16.94 0.41 5.41
CA GLU A 17 16.70 1.81 5.74
C GLU A 17 15.23 2.04 6.13
N ALA A 18 14.29 1.48 5.37
CA ALA A 18 12.85 1.56 5.66
C ALA A 18 12.52 1.00 7.05
N LEU A 19 13.08 -0.17 7.38
CA LEU A 19 12.86 -0.81 8.67
C LEU A 19 13.48 -0.01 9.82
N ASN A 20 14.72 0.46 9.67
CA ASN A 20 15.38 1.27 10.69
C ASN A 20 14.62 2.56 10.98
N ARG A 21 14.23 3.31 9.95
CA ARG A 21 13.41 4.53 10.10
C ARG A 21 12.09 4.24 10.79
N THR A 22 11.44 3.15 10.40
CA THR A 22 10.15 2.73 11.00
C THR A 22 10.32 2.36 12.48
N LEU A 23 11.33 1.58 12.84
CA LEU A 23 11.60 1.18 14.23
C LEU A 23 11.92 2.38 15.12
N ILE A 24 12.77 3.30 14.64
CA ILE A 24 13.12 4.54 15.37
C ILE A 24 11.86 5.36 15.62
N TYR A 25 11.02 5.55 14.59
CA TYR A 25 9.77 6.29 14.70
C TYR A 25 8.82 5.66 15.73
N LEU A 26 8.57 4.35 15.62
CA LEU A 26 7.66 3.63 16.50
C LEU A 26 8.12 3.68 17.96
N LYS A 27 9.43 3.54 18.19
CA LYS A 27 10.04 3.67 19.53
C LYS A 27 9.86 5.08 20.07
N LYS A 28 10.18 6.11 19.27
CA LYS A 28 10.03 7.53 19.66
C LYS A 28 8.57 7.87 20.02
N ARG A 29 7.60 7.33 19.28
CA ARG A 29 6.16 7.57 19.51
C ARG A 29 5.55 6.61 20.54
N LYS A 30 6.31 5.68 21.10
CA LYS A 30 5.86 4.65 22.06
C LYS A 30 4.62 3.89 21.57
N LEU A 31 4.52 3.65 20.26
CA LEU A 31 3.38 2.98 19.64
C LEU A 31 3.49 1.46 19.82
N LYS A 32 2.48 0.83 20.45
CA LYS A 32 2.36 -0.64 20.42
C LYS A 32 2.16 -1.09 18.98
N ASN A 33 3.06 -1.93 18.48
CA ASN A 33 3.11 -2.23 17.05
C ASN A 33 3.51 -3.67 16.74
N GLU A 34 3.22 -4.10 15.52
CA GLU A 34 3.84 -5.22 14.81
C GLU A 34 4.19 -4.78 13.39
N ILE A 35 5.27 -5.30 12.84
CA ILE A 35 5.66 -5.11 11.44
C ILE A 35 5.59 -6.48 10.77
N ILE A 36 4.87 -6.56 9.65
CA ILE A 36 4.73 -7.77 8.85
C ILE A 36 5.35 -7.51 7.49
N ILE A 37 6.49 -8.15 7.23
CA ILE A 37 7.15 -8.08 5.94
C ILE A 37 6.67 -9.26 5.11
N VAL A 38 6.10 -8.99 3.93
CA VAL A 38 5.69 -10.06 3.01
C VAL A 38 6.69 -10.10 1.86
N ALA A 39 7.57 -11.09 1.91
CA ALA A 39 8.67 -11.25 0.97
C ALA A 39 8.28 -12.23 -0.14
N ASP A 40 8.18 -11.75 -1.38
CA ASP A 40 8.10 -12.59 -2.56
C ASP A 40 9.50 -13.14 -2.90
N LYS A 41 9.56 -14.32 -3.55
CA LYS A 41 10.81 -14.88 -4.06
C LYS A 41 11.58 -13.84 -4.88
N SER A 42 12.67 -13.38 -4.35
CA SER A 42 13.55 -12.35 -4.90
C SER A 42 14.79 -12.97 -5.54
N LYS A 43 15.46 -12.21 -6.43
CA LYS A 43 16.73 -12.58 -7.05
C LYS A 43 17.94 -12.09 -6.27
N ASP A 44 17.72 -11.18 -5.32
CA ASP A 44 18.70 -10.55 -4.44
C ASP A 44 18.61 -11.11 -3.02
N ARG A 45 19.32 -10.50 -2.09
CA ARG A 45 19.38 -10.93 -0.68
C ARG A 45 18.21 -10.42 0.18
N THR A 46 17.09 -10.02 -0.42
CA THR A 46 15.91 -9.51 0.31
C THR A 46 15.46 -10.47 1.41
N LEU A 47 15.38 -11.78 1.14
CA LEU A 47 14.92 -12.75 2.13
C LEU A 47 15.88 -12.88 3.32
N GLU A 48 17.19 -12.77 3.07
CA GLU A 48 18.20 -12.80 4.14
C GLU A 48 18.06 -11.59 5.06
N VAL A 49 17.89 -10.38 4.48
CA VAL A 49 17.62 -9.16 5.22
C VAL A 49 16.37 -9.31 6.09
N VAL A 50 15.29 -9.82 5.52
CA VAL A 50 14.03 -10.01 6.25
C VAL A 50 14.18 -10.98 7.43
N LYS A 51 14.87 -12.11 7.21
CA LYS A 51 15.16 -13.10 8.26
C LYS A 51 16.00 -12.52 9.39
N ASP A 52 17.01 -11.72 9.06
CA ASP A 52 17.89 -11.09 10.03
C ASP A 52 17.12 -10.11 10.93
N TYR A 53 16.32 -9.20 10.33
CA TYR A 53 15.50 -8.28 11.12
C TYR A 53 14.48 -9.00 12.00
N SER A 54 13.84 -10.06 11.50
CA SER A 54 12.87 -10.83 12.28
C SER A 54 13.49 -11.57 13.48
N LYS A 55 14.79 -11.94 13.39
CA LYS A 55 15.54 -12.52 14.53
C LYS A 55 15.91 -11.48 15.58
N ARG A 56 16.29 -10.26 15.15
CA ARG A 56 16.73 -9.18 16.04
C ARG A 56 15.59 -8.43 16.72
N CYS A 57 14.43 -8.35 16.07
CA CYS A 57 13.31 -7.51 16.50
C CYS A 57 12.06 -8.37 16.73
N LYS A 58 11.65 -8.58 17.98
CA LYS A 58 10.49 -9.41 18.36
C LYS A 58 9.16 -8.94 17.79
N ASN A 59 9.04 -7.66 17.44
CA ASN A 59 7.85 -7.07 16.82
C ASN A 59 7.85 -7.14 15.30
N ILE A 60 8.89 -7.72 14.67
CA ILE A 60 8.96 -7.97 13.24
C ILE A 60 8.74 -9.45 12.98
N ARG A 61 7.80 -9.76 12.12
CA ARG A 61 7.59 -11.09 11.58
C ARG A 61 7.48 -11.03 10.07
N TYR A 62 7.70 -12.15 9.40
CA TYR A 62 7.61 -12.19 7.95
C TYR A 62 6.75 -13.35 7.44
N ILE A 63 6.25 -13.17 6.21
CA ILE A 63 5.59 -14.19 5.41
C ILE A 63 6.42 -14.33 4.13
N TYR A 64 6.83 -15.52 3.80
CA TYR A 64 7.57 -15.79 2.57
C TYR A 64 6.67 -16.44 1.52
N ASN A 65 6.68 -15.90 0.31
CA ASN A 65 6.02 -16.48 -0.85
C ASN A 65 7.10 -17.10 -1.75
N PRO A 66 7.07 -18.44 -1.98
CA PRO A 66 8.10 -19.12 -2.78
C PRO A 66 8.02 -18.83 -4.29
N LYS A 67 6.99 -18.07 -4.71
CA LYS A 67 6.81 -17.57 -6.07
C LYS A 67 6.49 -16.08 -6.00
N LYS A 68 6.85 -15.32 -7.05
CA LYS A 68 6.39 -13.94 -7.20
C LYS A 68 4.89 -13.95 -7.48
N GLN A 69 4.12 -13.40 -6.56
CA GLN A 69 2.64 -13.36 -6.64
C GLN A 69 2.11 -11.97 -7.01
N GLY A 70 2.87 -10.92 -6.77
CA GLY A 70 2.51 -9.54 -7.02
C GLY A 70 2.26 -8.72 -5.76
N LYS A 71 2.30 -7.39 -5.92
CA LYS A 71 2.21 -6.44 -4.79
C LYS A 71 0.88 -6.57 -4.04
N GLY A 72 -0.24 -6.66 -4.75
CA GLY A 72 -1.57 -6.79 -4.16
C GLY A 72 -1.69 -8.06 -3.33
N TYR A 73 -1.21 -9.19 -3.85
CA TYR A 73 -1.18 -10.46 -3.13
C TYR A 73 -0.36 -10.37 -1.83
N ALA A 74 0.84 -9.78 -1.90
CA ALA A 74 1.71 -9.62 -0.74
C ALA A 74 1.03 -8.76 0.34
N ILE A 75 0.45 -7.62 -0.04
CA ILE A 75 -0.26 -6.74 0.89
C ILE A 75 -1.49 -7.44 1.49
N LYS A 76 -2.30 -8.12 0.67
CA LYS A 76 -3.44 -8.94 1.13
C LYS A 76 -3.02 -9.94 2.20
N LYS A 77 -1.99 -10.73 1.93
CA LYS A 77 -1.46 -11.73 2.89
C LYS A 77 -1.04 -11.07 4.21
N GLY A 78 -0.32 -9.96 4.15
CA GLY A 78 0.12 -9.22 5.34
C GLY A 78 -1.05 -8.67 6.14
N ILE A 79 -2.04 -8.05 5.47
CA ILE A 79 -3.22 -7.47 6.13
C ILE A 79 -4.08 -8.54 6.78
N LEU A 80 -4.36 -9.64 6.09
CA LEU A 80 -5.14 -10.74 6.66
C LEU A 80 -4.47 -11.40 7.86
N ALA A 81 -3.13 -11.39 7.91
CA ALA A 81 -2.37 -11.87 9.05
C ALA A 81 -2.23 -10.85 10.18
N SER A 82 -2.62 -9.58 9.99
CA SER A 82 -2.45 -8.50 10.96
C SER A 82 -3.42 -8.59 12.14
N LYS A 83 -2.97 -8.11 13.32
CA LYS A 83 -3.75 -8.10 14.57
C LYS A 83 -4.06 -6.69 15.08
N GLY A 84 -3.51 -5.65 14.44
CA GLY A 84 -3.68 -4.27 14.87
C GLY A 84 -5.12 -3.76 14.72
N SER A 85 -5.50 -2.86 15.61
CA SER A 85 -6.72 -2.06 15.47
C SER A 85 -6.58 -1.00 14.37
N LEU A 86 -5.35 -0.63 14.04
CA LEU A 86 -4.98 0.14 12.87
C LEU A 86 -4.04 -0.69 12.01
N VAL A 87 -4.18 -0.61 10.70
CA VAL A 87 -3.32 -1.30 9.72
C VAL A 87 -2.84 -0.27 8.70
N LEU A 88 -1.53 -0.08 8.66
CA LEU A 88 -0.86 0.69 7.63
C LEU A 88 -0.24 -0.28 6.62
N PHE A 89 -0.43 -0.07 5.33
CA PHE A 89 0.56 -0.57 4.39
C PHE A 89 1.43 0.57 3.86
N THR A 90 2.71 0.28 3.69
CA THR A 90 3.70 1.22 3.15
C THR A 90 4.71 0.49 2.28
N ASP A 91 5.24 1.19 1.28
CA ASP A 91 6.27 0.65 0.39
C ASP A 91 7.63 0.56 1.09
N ALA A 92 8.48 -0.37 0.63
CA ALA A 92 9.82 -0.58 1.15
C ALA A 92 10.84 0.48 0.68
N ASP A 93 10.44 1.41 -0.21
CA ASP A 93 11.33 2.39 -0.82
C ASP A 93 11.44 3.72 -0.06
N THR A 94 10.68 3.88 1.02
CA THR A 94 10.63 5.11 1.83
C THR A 94 10.20 6.38 1.08
N SER A 95 9.63 6.25 -0.11
CA SER A 95 9.14 7.40 -0.90
C SER A 95 8.17 8.29 -0.10
N THR A 96 7.35 7.68 0.75
CA THR A 96 6.54 8.38 1.76
C THR A 96 7.12 8.08 3.14
N PRO A 97 7.64 9.08 3.87
CA PRO A 97 8.22 8.86 5.19
C PRO A 97 7.21 8.33 6.20
N ILE A 98 7.66 7.42 7.09
CA ILE A 98 6.80 6.86 8.15
C ILE A 98 6.26 7.95 9.11
N THR A 99 6.91 9.09 9.21
CA THR A 99 6.47 10.25 10.01
C THR A 99 5.14 10.84 9.54
N GLU A 100 4.69 10.54 8.32
CA GLU A 100 3.36 10.92 7.84
C GLU A 100 2.23 10.34 8.71
N LEU A 101 2.49 9.25 9.46
CA LEU A 101 1.56 8.71 10.45
C LEU A 101 1.14 9.73 11.52
N ASP A 102 1.96 10.74 11.81
CA ASP A 102 1.61 11.79 12.76
C ASP A 102 0.36 12.56 12.34
N LYS A 103 0.11 12.67 11.03
CA LYS A 103 -1.10 13.29 10.45
C LYS A 103 -2.23 12.27 10.28
N PHE A 104 -1.91 11.02 9.96
CA PHE A 104 -2.89 9.99 9.64
C PHE A 104 -3.59 9.42 10.88
N ILE A 105 -2.86 9.23 12.00
CA ILE A 105 -3.45 8.68 13.22
C ILE A 105 -4.55 9.60 13.82
N PRO A 106 -4.41 10.92 13.87
CA PRO A 106 -5.52 11.79 14.25
C PRO A 106 -6.67 11.76 13.24
N ALA A 107 -6.37 11.75 11.94
CA ALA A 107 -7.37 11.79 10.88
C ALA A 107 -8.29 10.56 10.86
N ILE A 108 -7.75 9.34 11.13
CA ILE A 108 -8.52 8.08 11.11
C ILE A 108 -9.61 8.01 12.16
N LYS A 109 -9.58 8.88 13.18
CA LYS A 109 -10.65 8.93 14.20
C LYS A 109 -12.01 9.32 13.60
N ASN A 110 -12.00 10.13 12.54
CA ASN A 110 -13.22 10.67 11.91
C ASN A 110 -13.56 10.00 10.57
N CYS A 111 -12.83 8.98 10.16
CA CYS A 111 -13.05 8.21 8.94
C CYS A 111 -12.62 6.76 9.13
N ASP A 112 -12.74 5.95 8.09
CA ASP A 112 -12.44 4.53 8.15
C ASP A 112 -11.12 4.18 7.48
N ILE A 113 -10.73 5.01 6.50
CA ILE A 113 -9.53 4.86 5.70
C ILE A 113 -8.92 6.23 5.46
N VAL A 114 -7.62 6.36 5.67
CA VAL A 114 -6.83 7.54 5.31
C VAL A 114 -5.82 7.12 4.24
N ILE A 115 -5.84 7.80 3.11
CA ILE A 115 -4.91 7.54 2.00
C ILE A 115 -4.01 8.75 1.79
N GLY A 116 -2.73 8.51 1.53
CA GLY A 116 -1.82 9.54 1.08
C GLY A 116 -2.16 9.96 -0.36
N SER A 117 -2.04 11.21 -0.66
CA SER A 117 -2.28 11.74 -2.00
C SER A 117 -1.15 12.66 -2.43
N ARG A 118 -0.47 12.31 -3.51
CA ARG A 118 0.55 13.14 -4.16
C ARG A 118 -0.08 14.28 -4.98
N GLU A 119 -1.38 14.14 -5.26
CA GLU A 119 -2.19 15.12 -6.01
C GLU A 119 -2.93 16.10 -5.09
N HIS A 120 -2.75 16.00 -3.77
CA HIS A 120 -3.31 16.99 -2.85
C HIS A 120 -2.54 18.30 -2.96
N LYS A 121 -3.23 19.46 -2.90
CA LYS A 121 -2.63 20.80 -3.07
C LYS A 121 -1.49 21.08 -2.09
N ASP A 122 -1.58 20.53 -0.89
CA ASP A 122 -0.60 20.73 0.19
C ASP A 122 0.48 19.64 0.25
N SER A 123 0.53 18.74 -0.77
CA SER A 123 1.56 17.72 -0.85
C SER A 123 2.87 18.27 -1.37
N ILE A 124 3.96 17.83 -0.77
CA ILE A 124 5.31 18.15 -1.23
C ILE A 124 5.83 16.95 -2.02
N VAL A 125 5.93 17.11 -3.32
CA VAL A 125 6.38 16.04 -4.23
C VAL A 125 7.69 16.46 -4.88
N LYS A 126 8.78 15.73 -4.56
CA LYS A 126 10.12 15.97 -5.11
C LYS A 126 10.41 14.97 -6.24
N GLU A 127 10.96 15.47 -7.34
CA GLU A 127 11.47 14.66 -8.47
C GLU A 127 10.42 13.82 -9.21
N LYS A 128 9.35 14.44 -9.71
CA LYS A 128 8.43 13.79 -10.67
C LYS A 128 9.09 13.64 -12.05
N LEU A 129 9.16 12.41 -12.57
CA LEU A 129 9.49 12.18 -13.97
C LEU A 129 8.28 12.56 -14.86
N ILE A 130 8.45 13.54 -15.73
CA ILE A 130 7.38 14.13 -16.59
C ILE A 130 6.65 13.05 -17.41
N SER A 131 7.37 12.07 -17.95
CA SER A 131 6.79 10.96 -18.73
C SER A 131 5.78 10.10 -17.95
N ARG A 132 5.96 9.95 -16.63
CA ARG A 132 5.03 9.21 -15.76
C ARG A 132 3.77 9.99 -15.43
N VAL A 133 3.86 11.33 -15.44
CA VAL A 133 2.72 12.20 -15.16
C VAL A 133 1.67 12.05 -16.27
N ILE A 134 2.09 12.02 -17.53
CA ILE A 134 1.17 11.96 -18.70
C ILE A 134 0.41 10.62 -18.74
N LEU A 135 1.12 9.49 -18.59
CA LEU A 135 0.47 8.17 -18.58
C LEU A 135 -0.39 7.94 -17.35
N GLY A 136 0.07 8.40 -16.19
CA GLY A 136 -0.69 8.32 -14.95
C GLY A 136 -2.00 9.09 -15.03
N ASN A 137 -2.02 10.25 -15.67
CA ASN A 137 -3.23 11.06 -15.84
C ASN A 137 -4.29 10.36 -16.71
N LEU A 138 -3.91 9.73 -17.83
CA LEU A 138 -4.87 9.02 -18.69
C LEU A 138 -5.49 7.81 -17.97
N GLY A 139 -4.68 7.02 -17.30
CA GLY A 139 -5.15 5.90 -16.46
C GLY A 139 -6.06 6.35 -15.32
N ASN A 140 -5.72 7.46 -14.66
CA ASN A 140 -6.55 8.03 -13.59
C ASN A 140 -7.90 8.57 -14.08
N ILE A 141 -7.96 9.15 -15.29
CA ILE A 141 -9.23 9.62 -15.89
C ILE A 141 -10.15 8.42 -16.15
N LEU A 142 -9.63 7.38 -16.77
CA LEU A 142 -10.40 6.16 -17.07
C LEU A 142 -10.89 5.48 -15.78
N LEU A 143 -10.04 5.42 -14.78
CA LEU A 143 -10.35 4.90 -13.45
C LEU A 143 -11.51 5.65 -12.78
N ARG A 144 -11.46 6.99 -12.79
CA ARG A 144 -12.52 7.84 -12.22
C ARG A 144 -13.85 7.67 -12.95
N LEU A 145 -13.80 7.50 -14.26
CA LEU A 145 -15.00 7.28 -15.07
C LEU A 145 -15.64 5.91 -14.78
N LEU A 146 -14.83 4.89 -14.57
CA LEU A 146 -15.31 3.50 -14.48
C LEU A 146 -15.60 3.02 -13.06
N LEU A 147 -14.79 3.42 -12.06
CA LEU A 147 -14.80 2.75 -10.76
C LEU A 147 -14.81 3.68 -9.55
N ILE A 148 -13.99 4.73 -9.50
CA ILE A 148 -13.70 5.48 -8.28
C ILE A 148 -14.11 6.94 -8.44
N ARG A 149 -14.86 7.45 -7.47
CA ARG A 149 -15.29 8.86 -7.45
C ARG A 149 -14.56 9.63 -6.35
N LYS A 150 -14.30 10.93 -6.61
CA LYS A 150 -13.79 11.90 -5.61
C LYS A 150 -12.42 11.60 -4.99
N ILE A 151 -11.66 10.61 -5.47
CA ILE A 151 -10.29 10.32 -5.04
C ILE A 151 -9.32 10.74 -6.12
N LYS A 152 -8.30 11.51 -5.75
CA LYS A 152 -7.31 12.05 -6.72
C LYS A 152 -6.14 11.11 -6.93
N ASP A 153 -5.58 10.54 -5.86
CA ASP A 153 -4.45 9.63 -5.92
C ASP A 153 -4.79 8.27 -5.30
N THR A 154 -5.06 7.30 -6.15
CA THR A 154 -5.38 5.95 -5.71
C THR A 154 -4.15 5.06 -5.47
N GLN A 155 -2.98 5.43 -6.02
CA GLN A 155 -1.79 4.58 -6.05
C GLN A 155 -0.68 5.00 -5.08
N CYS A 156 -0.90 5.98 -4.22
CA CYS A 156 0.07 6.29 -3.17
C CYS A 156 0.23 5.09 -2.23
N GLY A 157 1.47 4.61 -2.11
CA GLY A 157 1.82 3.44 -1.29
C GLY A 157 1.83 3.72 0.21
N PHE A 158 0.95 4.60 0.71
CA PHE A 158 0.83 4.91 2.14
C PHE A 158 -0.65 5.07 2.50
N LYS A 159 -1.24 4.00 3.06
CA LYS A 159 -2.66 3.95 3.38
C LYS A 159 -2.88 3.34 4.76
N LEU A 160 -3.62 4.05 5.61
CA LEU A 160 -3.99 3.66 6.97
C LEU A 160 -5.48 3.29 7.03
N PHE A 161 -5.76 2.16 7.62
CA PHE A 161 -7.12 1.61 7.76
C PHE A 161 -7.44 1.33 9.22
N LYS A 162 -8.72 1.38 9.59
CA LYS A 162 -9.20 0.63 10.76
C LYS A 162 -9.01 -0.86 10.50
N GLY A 163 -8.46 -1.61 11.47
CA GLY A 163 -7.98 -2.97 11.24
C GLY A 163 -9.04 -3.96 10.80
N ASN A 164 -10.25 -3.89 11.37
CA ASN A 164 -11.39 -4.72 10.96
C ASN A 164 -11.80 -4.43 9.50
N ILE A 165 -11.82 -3.16 9.11
CA ILE A 165 -12.18 -2.73 7.76
C ILE A 165 -11.10 -3.18 6.75
N ALA A 166 -9.80 -3.03 7.09
CA ALA A 166 -8.73 -3.54 6.26
C ALA A 166 -8.90 -5.04 5.97
N ARG A 167 -9.05 -5.85 7.01
CA ARG A 167 -9.21 -7.31 6.86
C ARG A 167 -10.45 -7.67 6.05
N ASN A 168 -11.56 -6.97 6.27
CA ASN A 168 -12.78 -7.19 5.49
C ASN A 168 -12.55 -6.87 3.99
N LEU A 169 -12.08 -5.68 3.66
CA LEU A 169 -11.85 -5.28 2.27
C LEU A 169 -10.86 -6.20 1.55
N PHE A 170 -9.74 -6.53 2.20
CA PHE A 170 -8.74 -7.41 1.61
C PHE A 170 -9.17 -8.89 1.56
N SER A 171 -10.13 -9.33 2.36
CA SER A 171 -10.73 -10.66 2.18
C SER A 171 -11.52 -10.75 0.86
N LEU A 172 -12.19 -9.67 0.47
CA LEU A 172 -12.95 -9.56 -0.77
C LEU A 172 -12.07 -9.33 -2.01
N SER A 173 -10.88 -8.71 -1.85
CA SER A 173 -10.03 -8.34 -2.98
C SER A 173 -9.56 -9.56 -3.77
N ARG A 174 -9.43 -9.41 -5.09
CA ARG A 174 -9.10 -10.47 -6.06
C ARG A 174 -7.87 -10.15 -6.90
N ILE A 175 -7.52 -8.87 -7.00
CA ILE A 175 -6.40 -8.42 -7.82
C ILE A 175 -5.07 -8.60 -7.09
N ASN A 176 -4.14 -9.29 -7.71
CA ASN A 176 -2.83 -9.59 -7.14
C ASN A 176 -1.72 -8.61 -7.57
N GLY A 177 -1.90 -7.91 -8.69
CA GLY A 177 -0.94 -6.97 -9.23
C GLY A 177 -1.06 -5.56 -8.66
N PHE A 178 -0.71 -4.55 -9.45
CA PHE A 178 -0.73 -3.14 -9.03
C PHE A 178 -2.15 -2.53 -8.99
N GLY A 179 -3.13 -3.13 -9.68
CA GLY A 179 -4.53 -2.69 -9.65
C GLY A 179 -5.24 -2.93 -8.32
N PHE A 180 -4.62 -3.64 -7.37
CA PHE A 180 -5.20 -3.86 -6.04
C PHE A 180 -5.54 -2.55 -5.32
N ASP A 181 -4.75 -1.50 -5.53
CA ASP A 181 -4.99 -0.17 -4.95
C ASP A 181 -6.34 0.39 -5.37
N PHE A 182 -6.68 0.22 -6.66
CA PHE A 182 -7.97 0.62 -7.21
C PHE A 182 -9.10 -0.23 -6.65
N GLU A 183 -8.89 -1.55 -6.66
CA GLU A 183 -9.88 -2.51 -6.17
C GLU A 183 -10.29 -2.21 -4.73
N VAL A 184 -9.32 -2.02 -3.84
CA VAL A 184 -9.60 -1.80 -2.42
C VAL A 184 -10.34 -0.48 -2.18
N ILE A 185 -9.99 0.59 -2.89
CA ILE A 185 -10.69 1.88 -2.79
C ILE A 185 -12.12 1.74 -3.37
N PHE A 186 -12.27 1.05 -4.50
CA PHE A 186 -13.58 0.76 -5.10
C PHE A 186 -14.47 -0.03 -4.13
N LEU A 187 -13.95 -1.12 -3.54
CA LEU A 187 -14.65 -1.93 -2.55
C LEU A 187 -15.06 -1.09 -1.33
N ALA A 188 -14.15 -0.24 -0.84
CA ALA A 188 -14.42 0.65 0.28
C ALA A 188 -15.56 1.63 -0.01
N GLN A 189 -15.59 2.23 -1.21
CA GLN A 189 -16.68 3.13 -1.61
C GLN A 189 -18.01 2.39 -1.76
N LYS A 190 -17.99 1.18 -2.32
CA LYS A 190 -19.20 0.34 -2.47
C LYS A 190 -19.76 -0.13 -1.12
N SER A 191 -18.88 -0.39 -0.16
CA SER A 191 -19.27 -0.76 1.21
C SER A 191 -19.66 0.46 2.09
N GLY A 192 -19.65 1.68 1.55
CA GLY A 192 -20.04 2.88 2.29
C GLY A 192 -19.01 3.40 3.30
N TYR A 193 -17.75 2.90 3.27
CA TYR A 193 -16.72 3.37 4.17
C TYR A 193 -16.25 4.79 3.83
N LYS A 194 -15.98 5.58 4.88
CA LYS A 194 -15.49 6.95 4.76
C LYS A 194 -13.98 6.97 4.48
N ILE A 195 -13.60 7.46 3.30
CA ILE A 195 -12.21 7.61 2.87
C ILE A 195 -11.82 9.09 2.94
N LYS A 196 -10.64 9.38 3.52
CA LYS A 196 -10.05 10.71 3.56
C LYS A 196 -8.70 10.70 2.85
N GLU A 197 -8.53 11.59 1.86
CA GLU A 197 -7.21 11.89 1.29
C GLU A 197 -6.47 12.89 2.17
N MET A 198 -5.18 12.65 2.36
CA MET A 198 -4.29 13.53 3.13
C MET A 198 -3.05 13.88 2.32
N PRO A 199 -2.54 15.11 2.44
CA PRO A 199 -1.28 15.48 1.81
C PRO A 199 -0.13 14.67 2.40
N VAL A 200 0.84 14.33 1.55
CA VAL A 200 2.06 13.62 1.93
C VAL A 200 3.31 14.33 1.43
N ASN A 201 4.40 14.20 2.17
CA ASN A 201 5.72 14.42 1.64
C ASN A 201 6.12 13.17 0.86
N TRP A 202 6.41 13.33 -0.42
CA TRP A 202 6.77 12.20 -1.27
C TRP A 202 8.04 12.54 -2.07
N THR A 203 8.99 11.63 -2.06
CA THR A 203 10.24 11.77 -2.80
C THR A 203 10.41 10.58 -3.72
N TYR A 204 10.76 10.83 -4.97
CA TYR A 204 11.08 9.75 -5.89
C TYR A 204 12.30 8.97 -5.40
N CYS A 205 12.19 7.66 -5.35
CA CYS A 205 13.30 6.75 -5.07
C CYS A 205 13.62 5.93 -6.31
N GLU A 206 14.88 5.85 -6.67
CA GLU A 206 15.35 5.03 -7.78
C GLU A 206 15.05 3.53 -7.58
N GLY A 207 15.06 2.76 -8.66
CA GLY A 207 14.82 1.31 -8.61
C GLY A 207 13.33 0.94 -8.54
N THR A 208 12.47 1.78 -9.13
CA THR A 208 11.05 1.44 -9.28
C THR A 208 10.84 0.09 -9.94
N LYS A 209 9.85 -0.66 -9.45
CA LYS A 209 9.42 -1.95 -10.03
C LYS A 209 8.32 -1.77 -11.10
N VAL A 210 7.82 -0.55 -11.28
CA VAL A 210 6.80 -0.22 -12.28
C VAL A 210 7.47 -0.04 -13.63
N THR A 211 7.16 -0.90 -14.59
CA THR A 211 7.63 -0.88 -15.99
C THR A 211 6.49 -0.45 -16.92
N TRP A 212 6.80 -0.18 -18.19
CA TRP A 212 5.77 0.05 -19.21
C TRP A 212 4.73 -1.08 -19.30
N GLN A 213 5.20 -2.32 -19.22
CA GLN A 213 4.33 -3.49 -19.20
C GLN A 213 3.38 -3.50 -17.99
N SER A 214 3.83 -2.97 -16.85
CA SER A 214 2.99 -2.85 -15.65
C SER A 214 1.77 -1.96 -15.90
N HIS A 215 1.86 -0.92 -16.72
CA HIS A 215 0.72 -0.05 -17.04
C HIS A 215 -0.37 -0.78 -17.82
N PHE A 216 0.02 -1.62 -18.81
CA PHE A 216 -0.95 -2.44 -19.54
C PHE A 216 -1.61 -3.49 -18.65
N VAL A 217 -0.82 -4.14 -17.77
CA VAL A 217 -1.37 -5.09 -16.80
C VAL A 217 -2.36 -4.38 -15.87
N THR A 218 -2.00 -3.21 -15.35
CA THR A 218 -2.87 -2.45 -14.45
C THR A 218 -4.17 -2.00 -15.15
N LEU A 219 -4.09 -1.63 -16.43
CA LEU A 219 -5.28 -1.30 -17.23
C LEU A 219 -6.20 -2.53 -17.40
N ARG A 220 -5.63 -3.69 -17.70
CA ARG A 220 -6.38 -4.95 -17.76
C ARG A 220 -7.04 -5.27 -16.42
N GLU A 221 -6.30 -5.12 -15.31
CA GLU A 221 -6.82 -5.32 -13.96
C GLU A 221 -7.99 -4.39 -13.64
N LEU A 222 -7.99 -3.16 -14.18
CA LEU A 222 -9.11 -2.23 -14.05
C LEU A 222 -10.40 -2.80 -14.67
N PHE A 223 -10.31 -3.35 -15.87
CA PHE A 223 -11.44 -4.01 -16.52
C PHE A 223 -11.87 -5.27 -15.80
N GLU A 224 -10.91 -6.03 -15.25
CA GLU A 224 -11.17 -7.21 -14.44
C GLU A 224 -11.97 -6.87 -13.16
N ILE A 225 -11.64 -5.77 -12.49
CA ILE A 225 -12.41 -5.27 -11.34
C ILE A 225 -13.85 -4.98 -11.76
N LYS A 226 -14.04 -4.30 -12.88
CA LYS A 226 -15.39 -3.99 -13.39
C LYS A 226 -16.18 -5.24 -13.74
N LEU A 227 -15.54 -6.20 -14.39
CA LEU A 227 -16.15 -7.49 -14.72
C LEU A 227 -16.51 -8.28 -13.46
N ASN A 228 -15.63 -8.36 -12.48
CA ASN A 228 -15.89 -9.01 -11.21
C ASN A 228 -17.06 -8.37 -10.46
N GLN A 229 -17.22 -7.03 -10.55
CA GLN A 229 -18.38 -6.32 -10.03
C GLN A 229 -19.67 -6.76 -10.72
N LEU A 230 -19.69 -6.76 -12.07
CA LEU A 230 -20.87 -7.13 -12.86
C LEU A 230 -21.30 -8.59 -12.63
N LEU A 231 -20.32 -9.47 -12.41
CA LEU A 231 -20.54 -10.88 -12.10
C LEU A 231 -20.88 -11.16 -10.63
N GLY A 232 -21.04 -10.13 -9.78
CA GLY A 232 -21.37 -10.28 -8.37
C GLY A 232 -20.30 -10.96 -7.52
N LYS A 233 -19.07 -11.08 -8.02
CA LYS A 233 -17.99 -11.84 -7.36
C LYS A 233 -17.50 -11.25 -6.04
N TYR A 234 -17.83 -10.01 -5.75
CA TYR A 234 -17.47 -9.36 -4.47
C TYR A 234 -18.51 -9.53 -3.37
N GLY A 235 -19.72 -10.00 -3.71
CA GLY A 235 -20.80 -10.17 -2.73
C GLY A 235 -21.30 -8.84 -2.12
N LEU A 236 -21.23 -7.73 -2.90
CA LEU A 236 -21.59 -6.37 -2.50
C LEU A 236 -22.84 -5.91 -3.25
#